data_b3001943256130f5ca86cfa522c21f72
#
_entry.id   b3001943256130f5ca86cfa522c21f72
#
_cell.length_a   1.000
_cell.length_b   1.000
_cell.length_c   1.000
_cell.angle_alpha   90.00
_cell.angle_beta   90.00
_cell.angle_gamma   90.00
#
_symmetry.space_group_name_H-M   'P 1'
#
loop_
_entity.id
_entity.type
_entity.pdbx_description
1 polymer ?
#
loop_
_entity_poly.entity_id
_entity_poly.type
_entity_poly.pdbx_seq_one_letter_code
_entity_poly.pdbx_strand_id
1 'polypeptide(L)'
;MKVLVLGAGLMGKEAARDLVQSQDVEAVTLADVDLAKVEQTVRQLHSEKLAAVRVDASDKRQLSAFMKGHDVVVNALFYQFNETVAKTAIEAGVHSVDLGGHIGHITDRVLEMHEEAQKAGVTIIPDLGVAPGMINILSGYGASQLDEVESIQLYVGGIPVRPEPPLEYNHVFSLEGLLDHYTDPSLIIRNGQKQEVPSLSEVEPIYFDRFGPLEAFHTSGGTSTLSRSFPNLKRLEYKTIRYRGHAEKFKLLVDLNLTRNDVEVEVNGCKVKPRDVLLSVLKPLLDLKGKDDVVLLRVIVGGRKDGKETVLEYETVTFNDRENKVTAMARTTAYTISAVAQLIGRGVITKRGVYPPEQIVPGDVYMDEMKKRGVLISEKRTVHS
;
A
#
# COMPACT_ATOMS: atom_id res chain seq x y z
N MET A 1 15.25 16.83 -9.06
CA MET A 1 14.06 17.15 -8.26
C MET A 1 14.36 17.11 -6.77
N LYS A 2 13.63 17.89 -5.94
CA LYS A 2 13.71 17.91 -4.48
C LYS A 2 12.47 17.22 -3.90
N VAL A 3 12.65 16.27 -3.00
CA VAL A 3 11.55 15.46 -2.44
C VAL A 3 11.49 15.64 -0.93
N LEU A 4 10.27 15.90 -0.42
CA LEU A 4 9.96 15.84 0.99
C LEU A 4 9.33 14.49 1.32
N VAL A 5 9.95 13.72 2.21
CA VAL A 5 9.39 12.47 2.74
C VAL A 5 8.86 12.73 4.14
N LEU A 6 7.58 12.58 4.35
CA LEU A 6 6.90 12.71 5.64
C LEU A 6 6.75 11.32 6.28
N GLY A 7 7.28 11.17 7.48
CA GLY A 7 7.30 9.93 8.25
C GLY A 7 8.60 9.14 8.08
N ALA A 8 9.35 8.95 9.17
CA ALA A 8 10.57 8.14 9.23
C ALA A 8 10.29 6.70 9.75
N GLY A 9 9.09 6.18 9.48
CA GLY A 9 8.67 4.83 9.82
C GLY A 9 9.28 3.75 8.93
N LEU A 10 8.71 2.53 9.02
CA LEU A 10 9.18 1.37 8.24
C LEU A 10 9.22 1.65 6.73
N MET A 11 8.24 2.37 6.20
CA MET A 11 8.12 2.64 4.76
C MET A 11 8.85 3.93 4.37
N GLY A 12 8.71 5.02 5.13
CA GLY A 12 9.29 6.31 4.77
C GLY A 12 10.81 6.31 4.73
N LYS A 13 11.48 5.60 5.66
CA LYS A 13 12.94 5.44 5.62
C LYS A 13 13.41 4.70 4.35
N GLU A 14 12.64 3.71 3.87
CA GLU A 14 13.01 2.95 2.68
C GLU A 14 12.64 3.71 1.39
N ALA A 15 11.58 4.53 1.41
CA ALA A 15 11.32 5.47 0.32
C ALA A 15 12.45 6.52 0.20
N ALA A 16 12.93 7.05 1.34
CA ALA A 16 14.07 7.96 1.35
C ALA A 16 15.35 7.27 0.84
N ARG A 17 15.59 5.98 1.19
CA ARG A 17 16.70 5.17 0.68
C ARG A 17 16.67 5.07 -0.85
N ASP A 18 15.54 4.73 -1.43
CA ASP A 18 15.40 4.60 -2.89
C ASP A 18 15.59 5.96 -3.59
N LEU A 19 15.01 7.02 -3.03
CA LEU A 19 15.10 8.37 -3.57
C LEU A 19 16.55 8.88 -3.61
N VAL A 20 17.35 8.70 -2.56
CA VAL A 20 18.74 9.19 -2.54
C VAL A 20 19.66 8.45 -3.52
N GLN A 21 19.30 7.23 -3.91
CA GLN A 21 20.05 6.45 -4.90
C GLN A 21 19.75 6.89 -6.34
N SER A 22 18.65 7.61 -6.56
CA SER A 22 18.26 8.08 -7.90
C SER A 22 19.13 9.24 -8.37
N GLN A 23 19.50 9.21 -9.65
CA GLN A 23 20.22 10.32 -10.31
C GLN A 23 19.31 11.52 -10.56
N ASP A 24 18.01 11.29 -10.70
CA ASP A 24 17.00 12.33 -10.96
C ASP A 24 16.62 13.12 -9.70
N VAL A 25 17.03 12.63 -8.51
CA VAL A 25 16.79 13.27 -7.22
C VAL A 25 18.03 14.03 -6.78
N GLU A 26 17.87 15.33 -6.61
CA GLU A 26 18.91 16.26 -6.16
C GLU A 26 19.02 16.28 -4.64
N ALA A 27 17.86 16.35 -3.95
CA ALA A 27 17.80 16.42 -2.50
C ALA A 27 16.55 15.72 -1.95
N VAL A 28 16.70 15.11 -0.79
CA VAL A 28 15.62 14.49 -0.01
C VAL A 28 15.61 15.11 1.38
N THR A 29 14.46 15.60 1.80
CA THR A 29 14.23 16.01 3.19
C THR A 29 13.38 14.93 3.85
N LEU A 30 13.93 14.22 4.83
CA LEU A 30 13.16 13.26 5.65
C LEU A 30 12.66 13.98 6.91
N ALA A 31 11.36 13.91 7.15
CA ALA A 31 10.70 14.64 8.23
C ALA A 31 9.82 13.72 9.07
N ASP A 32 9.90 13.87 10.39
CA ASP A 32 9.03 13.19 11.37
C ASP A 32 8.91 14.08 12.61
N VAL A 33 7.91 13.85 13.43
CA VAL A 33 7.79 14.49 14.74
C VAL A 33 8.92 14.08 15.68
N ASP A 34 9.45 12.85 15.52
CA ASP A 34 10.59 12.30 16.23
C ASP A 34 11.89 12.55 15.44
N LEU A 35 12.54 13.68 15.74
CA LEU A 35 13.80 14.04 15.10
C LEU A 35 14.91 13.01 15.32
N ALA A 36 14.98 12.37 16.48
CA ALA A 36 16.02 11.39 16.77
C ALA A 36 15.96 10.19 15.82
N LYS A 37 14.74 9.74 15.49
CA LYS A 37 14.46 8.68 14.51
C LYS A 37 14.87 9.11 13.10
N VAL A 38 14.59 10.34 12.71
CA VAL A 38 15.01 10.89 11.40
C VAL A 38 16.53 10.94 11.31
N GLU A 39 17.22 11.51 12.31
CA GLU A 39 18.67 11.58 12.34
C GLU A 39 19.34 10.20 12.34
N GLN A 40 18.75 9.22 13.02
CA GLN A 40 19.22 7.84 12.97
C GLN A 40 19.17 7.30 11.53
N THR A 41 18.09 7.54 10.82
CA THR A 41 17.92 7.12 9.42
C THR A 41 18.95 7.83 8.52
N VAL A 42 19.12 9.12 8.67
CA VAL A 42 20.12 9.90 7.89
C VAL A 42 21.53 9.34 8.11
N ARG A 43 21.91 9.07 9.38
CA ARG A 43 23.20 8.45 9.70
C ARG A 43 23.37 7.06 9.08
N GLN A 44 22.27 6.26 8.99
CA GLN A 44 22.31 4.91 8.40
C GLN A 44 22.45 4.93 6.88
N LEU A 45 21.86 5.92 6.21
CA LEU A 45 21.86 6.00 4.75
C LEU A 45 23.12 6.64 4.16
N HIS A 46 23.91 7.38 4.96
CA HIS A 46 25.18 7.98 4.56
C HIS A 46 25.11 8.74 3.23
N SER A 47 24.05 9.51 2.97
CA SER A 47 23.89 10.24 1.72
C SER A 47 23.92 11.75 1.94
N GLU A 48 24.74 12.45 1.17
CA GLU A 48 24.80 13.94 1.17
C GLU A 48 23.50 14.57 0.64
N LYS A 49 22.68 13.81 -0.08
CA LYS A 49 21.38 14.27 -0.58
C LYS A 49 20.30 14.31 0.51
N LEU A 50 20.53 13.69 1.68
CA LEU A 50 19.50 13.47 2.70
C LEU A 50 19.65 14.41 3.88
N ALA A 51 18.65 15.23 4.12
CA ALA A 51 18.54 16.11 5.27
C ALA A 51 17.49 15.63 6.29
N ALA A 52 17.76 15.83 7.58
CA ALA A 52 16.85 15.55 8.69
C ALA A 52 16.12 16.81 9.13
N VAL A 53 14.79 16.73 9.27
CA VAL A 53 13.98 17.84 9.78
C VAL A 53 12.89 17.32 10.73
N ARG A 54 12.62 18.08 11.81
CA ARG A 54 11.46 17.83 12.66
C ARG A 54 10.26 18.56 12.11
N VAL A 55 9.18 17.80 11.80
CA VAL A 55 7.90 18.34 11.33
C VAL A 55 6.76 17.67 12.09
N ASP A 56 5.88 18.48 12.64
CA ASP A 56 4.59 18.02 13.15
C ASP A 56 3.54 18.20 12.05
N ALA A 57 3.07 17.10 11.47
CA ALA A 57 2.07 17.13 10.39
C ALA A 57 0.68 17.60 10.85
N SER A 58 0.43 17.72 12.16
CA SER A 58 -0.78 18.34 12.70
C SER A 58 -0.73 19.87 12.66
N ASP A 59 0.46 20.47 12.63
CA ASP A 59 0.68 21.91 12.42
C ASP A 59 0.71 22.24 10.91
N LYS A 60 -0.45 22.62 10.38
CA LYS A 60 -0.59 22.98 8.96
C LYS A 60 0.33 24.09 8.49
N ARG A 61 0.65 25.06 9.37
CA ARG A 61 1.56 26.19 9.01
C ARG A 61 2.98 25.69 8.81
N GLN A 62 3.45 24.88 9.76
CA GLN A 62 4.75 24.25 9.68
C GLN A 62 4.83 23.35 8.46
N LEU A 63 3.84 22.48 8.26
CA LEU A 63 3.77 21.55 7.14
C LEU A 63 3.83 22.28 5.78
N SER A 64 3.02 23.35 5.60
CA SER A 64 3.02 24.16 4.38
C SER A 64 4.35 24.86 4.13
N ALA A 65 5.01 25.35 5.18
CA ALA A 65 6.32 26.00 5.06
C ALA A 65 7.39 25.01 4.56
N PHE A 66 7.38 23.77 5.07
CA PHE A 66 8.33 22.74 4.63
C PHE A 66 8.02 22.16 3.25
N MET A 67 6.76 22.12 2.83
CA MET A 67 6.40 21.67 1.47
C MET A 67 6.94 22.62 0.40
N LYS A 68 6.91 23.93 0.66
CA LYS A 68 7.40 24.95 -0.28
C LYS A 68 8.88 24.75 -0.58
N GLY A 69 9.22 24.72 -1.85
CA GLY A 69 10.59 24.50 -2.32
C GLY A 69 10.95 23.04 -2.58
N HIS A 70 9.99 22.12 -2.43
CA HIS A 70 10.07 20.75 -2.91
C HIS A 70 9.18 20.56 -4.15
N ASP A 71 9.55 19.62 -5.00
CA ASP A 71 8.78 19.31 -6.20
C ASP A 71 7.67 18.30 -5.89
N VAL A 72 7.96 17.31 -5.03
CA VAL A 72 7.02 16.24 -4.67
C VAL A 72 7.10 15.95 -3.17
N VAL A 73 5.94 15.71 -2.56
CA VAL A 73 5.80 15.18 -1.20
C VAL A 73 5.47 13.70 -1.27
N VAL A 74 6.27 12.87 -0.59
CA VAL A 74 6.01 11.45 -0.34
C VAL A 74 5.47 11.33 1.08
N ASN A 75 4.18 11.10 1.22
CA ASN A 75 3.52 10.96 2.51
C ASN A 75 3.53 9.50 2.96
N ALA A 76 4.39 9.16 3.90
CA ALA A 76 4.48 7.85 4.55
C ALA A 76 4.05 7.90 6.03
N LEU A 77 3.23 8.86 6.39
CA LEU A 77 2.58 8.97 7.70
C LEU A 77 1.42 7.98 7.82
N PHE A 78 0.84 7.90 9.00
CA PHE A 78 -0.39 7.15 9.21
C PHE A 78 -1.54 7.76 8.40
N TYR A 79 -2.41 6.92 7.84
CA TYR A 79 -3.41 7.30 6.82
C TYR A 79 -4.33 8.47 7.20
N GLN A 80 -4.61 8.70 8.49
CA GLN A 80 -5.43 9.83 8.95
C GLN A 80 -4.84 11.21 8.58
N PHE A 81 -3.56 11.29 8.23
CA PHE A 81 -2.94 12.52 7.77
C PHE A 81 -3.08 12.75 6.25
N ASN A 82 -3.51 11.75 5.47
CA ASN A 82 -3.52 11.82 4.01
C ASN A 82 -4.33 13.02 3.47
N GLU A 83 -5.54 13.24 4.01
CA GLU A 83 -6.38 14.38 3.63
C GLU A 83 -5.69 15.72 3.94
N THR A 84 -5.13 15.87 5.15
CA THR A 84 -4.43 17.10 5.55
C THR A 84 -3.21 17.37 4.69
N VAL A 85 -2.41 16.33 4.40
CA VAL A 85 -1.21 16.43 3.57
C VAL A 85 -1.57 16.78 2.13
N ALA A 86 -2.55 16.10 1.54
CA ALA A 86 -3.02 16.38 0.18
C ALA A 86 -3.51 17.83 0.04
N LYS A 87 -4.37 18.28 0.94
CA LYS A 87 -4.86 19.66 0.96
C LYS A 87 -3.74 20.69 1.09
N THR A 88 -2.81 20.45 2.02
CA THR A 88 -1.67 21.36 2.23
C THR A 88 -0.73 21.39 1.02
N ALA A 89 -0.54 20.24 0.34
CA ALA A 89 0.27 20.15 -0.87
C ALA A 89 -0.38 20.95 -2.03
N ILE A 90 -1.69 20.86 -2.19
CA ILE A 90 -2.47 21.66 -3.17
C ILE A 90 -2.29 23.15 -2.88
N GLU A 91 -2.50 23.58 -1.63
CA GLU A 91 -2.33 24.99 -1.21
C GLU A 91 -0.89 25.50 -1.39
N ALA A 92 0.11 24.61 -1.23
CA ALA A 92 1.52 24.94 -1.42
C ALA A 92 1.98 24.90 -2.89
N GLY A 93 1.16 24.36 -3.82
CA GLY A 93 1.51 24.18 -5.23
C GLY A 93 2.55 23.06 -5.45
N VAL A 94 2.52 22.00 -4.65
CA VAL A 94 3.48 20.89 -4.67
C VAL A 94 2.77 19.57 -4.98
N HIS A 95 3.37 18.71 -5.79
CA HIS A 95 2.85 17.38 -6.06
C HIS A 95 2.88 16.51 -4.79
N SER A 96 1.94 15.58 -4.64
CA SER A 96 1.93 14.69 -3.47
C SER A 96 1.49 13.27 -3.82
N VAL A 97 2.09 12.32 -3.15
CA VAL A 97 1.73 10.90 -3.19
C VAL A 97 1.63 10.36 -1.78
N ASP A 98 0.73 9.38 -1.52
CA ASP A 98 0.60 8.75 -0.21
C ASP A 98 0.50 7.23 -0.29
N LEU A 99 0.75 6.56 0.83
CA LEU A 99 0.72 5.09 0.93
C LEU A 99 -0.69 4.51 1.02
N GLY A 100 -1.72 5.36 1.14
CA GLY A 100 -3.10 4.91 1.26
C GLY A 100 -3.49 4.44 2.64
N GLY A 101 -4.33 3.44 2.65
CA GLY A 101 -5.09 2.95 3.80
C GLY A 101 -6.55 3.34 3.61
N HIS A 102 -7.23 2.73 2.64
CA HIS A 102 -8.64 3.01 2.28
C HIS A 102 -9.59 2.62 3.42
N ILE A 103 -9.42 3.29 4.55
CA ILE A 103 -10.20 3.11 5.76
C ILE A 103 -10.95 4.42 6.02
N GLY A 104 -12.26 4.33 6.27
CA GLY A 104 -13.08 5.50 6.63
C GLY A 104 -13.22 6.55 5.54
N HIS A 105 -13.20 6.15 4.26
CA HIS A 105 -13.41 7.03 3.09
C HIS A 105 -12.40 8.18 2.95
N ILE A 106 -11.21 8.07 3.55
CA ILE A 106 -10.19 9.13 3.47
C ILE A 106 -9.73 9.32 2.02
N THR A 107 -9.47 8.23 1.30
CA THR A 107 -9.09 8.27 -0.12
C THR A 107 -10.18 8.94 -0.96
N ASP A 108 -11.47 8.67 -0.69
CA ASP A 108 -12.58 9.31 -1.40
C ASP A 108 -12.56 10.84 -1.23
N ARG A 109 -12.33 11.33 0.01
CA ARG A 109 -12.21 12.77 0.27
C ARG A 109 -11.00 13.42 -0.41
N VAL A 110 -9.88 12.69 -0.52
CA VAL A 110 -8.72 13.16 -1.29
C VAL A 110 -9.07 13.27 -2.78
N LEU A 111 -9.78 12.27 -3.33
CA LEU A 111 -10.23 12.30 -4.73
C LEU A 111 -11.19 13.46 -5.05
N GLU A 112 -12.00 13.90 -4.08
CA GLU A 112 -12.90 15.06 -4.21
C GLU A 112 -12.15 16.39 -4.42
N MET A 113 -10.87 16.49 -4.05
CA MET A 113 -10.03 17.67 -4.26
C MET A 113 -9.51 17.82 -5.71
N HIS A 114 -10.03 17.04 -6.65
CA HIS A 114 -9.53 16.98 -8.03
C HIS A 114 -9.47 18.34 -8.71
N GLU A 115 -10.56 19.11 -8.67
CA GLU A 115 -10.62 20.43 -9.33
C GLU A 115 -9.67 21.45 -8.67
N GLU A 116 -9.53 21.39 -7.33
CA GLU A 116 -8.62 22.27 -6.61
C GLU A 116 -7.16 21.97 -7.00
N ALA A 117 -6.80 20.70 -7.08
CA ALA A 117 -5.47 20.27 -7.54
C ALA A 117 -5.20 20.65 -9.00
N GLN A 118 -6.21 20.58 -9.89
CA GLN A 118 -6.09 21.04 -11.28
C GLN A 118 -5.81 22.56 -11.33
N LYS A 119 -6.56 23.35 -10.59
CA LYS A 119 -6.39 24.80 -10.53
C LYS A 119 -5.02 25.20 -9.97
N ALA A 120 -4.51 24.44 -9.00
CA ALA A 120 -3.17 24.62 -8.43
C ALA A 120 -2.04 24.11 -9.34
N GLY A 121 -2.35 23.41 -10.43
CA GLY A 121 -1.37 22.84 -11.36
C GLY A 121 -0.57 21.67 -10.78
N VAL A 122 -1.12 20.97 -9.79
CA VAL A 122 -0.44 19.86 -9.11
C VAL A 122 -1.08 18.50 -9.40
N THR A 123 -0.32 17.44 -9.20
CA THR A 123 -0.76 16.05 -9.31
C THR A 123 -0.74 15.44 -7.91
N ILE A 124 -1.85 14.86 -7.48
CA ILE A 124 -1.99 14.12 -6.24
C ILE A 124 -2.37 12.69 -6.58
N ILE A 125 -1.64 11.70 -6.06
CA ILE A 125 -1.95 10.28 -6.28
C ILE A 125 -2.00 9.59 -4.91
N PRO A 126 -3.18 9.26 -4.41
CA PRO A 126 -3.32 8.48 -3.18
C PRO A 126 -3.05 6.99 -3.42
N ASP A 127 -2.95 6.22 -2.34
CA ASP A 127 -2.98 4.75 -2.36
C ASP A 127 -1.81 4.10 -3.14
N LEU A 128 -0.56 4.51 -2.90
CA LEU A 128 0.64 4.00 -3.58
C LEU A 128 1.48 3.05 -2.72
N GLY A 129 0.83 2.10 -2.06
CA GLY A 129 1.50 0.97 -1.39
C GLY A 129 1.65 -0.26 -2.31
N VAL A 130 1.61 -1.45 -1.71
CA VAL A 130 1.52 -2.71 -2.46
C VAL A 130 0.06 -3.07 -2.73
N ALA A 131 -0.79 -2.95 -1.74
CA ALA A 131 -2.23 -3.17 -1.78
C ALA A 131 -2.93 -2.29 -0.71
N PRO A 132 -3.53 -1.18 -1.13
CA PRO A 132 -3.62 -0.63 -2.47
C PRO A 132 -2.28 -0.09 -3.01
N GLY A 133 -2.18 0.09 -4.32
CA GLY A 133 -1.06 0.70 -5.03
C GLY A 133 -0.53 -0.13 -6.19
N MET A 134 0.46 -0.99 -5.98
CA MET A 134 1.01 -1.86 -7.04
C MET A 134 -0.09 -2.65 -7.75
N ILE A 135 -1.02 -3.24 -7.02
CA ILE A 135 -2.14 -3.99 -7.60
C ILE A 135 -3.06 -3.10 -8.44
N ASN A 136 -3.27 -1.86 -8.03
CA ASN A 136 -4.08 -0.89 -8.77
C ASN A 136 -3.41 -0.54 -10.10
N ILE A 137 -2.12 -0.21 -10.08
CA ILE A 137 -1.33 0.11 -11.28
C ILE A 137 -1.36 -1.07 -12.26
N LEU A 138 -1.12 -2.29 -11.79
CA LEU A 138 -1.15 -3.49 -12.63
C LEU A 138 -2.55 -3.79 -13.16
N SER A 139 -3.60 -3.54 -12.37
CA SER A 139 -5.00 -3.64 -12.82
C SER A 139 -5.31 -2.66 -13.93
N GLY A 140 -4.89 -1.40 -13.77
CA GLY A 140 -5.04 -0.35 -14.79
C GLY A 140 -4.28 -0.68 -16.07
N TYR A 141 -3.07 -1.19 -15.93
CA TYR A 141 -2.25 -1.63 -17.08
C TYR A 141 -2.89 -2.80 -17.82
N GLY A 142 -3.33 -3.84 -17.10
CA GLY A 142 -4.04 -4.96 -17.73
C GLY A 142 -5.34 -4.52 -18.40
N ALA A 143 -6.10 -3.65 -17.74
CA ALA A 143 -7.33 -3.10 -18.29
C ALA A 143 -7.09 -2.32 -19.60
N SER A 144 -5.99 -1.56 -19.68
CA SER A 144 -5.64 -0.78 -20.88
C SER A 144 -5.33 -1.64 -22.11
N GLN A 145 -5.03 -2.92 -21.93
CA GLN A 145 -4.72 -3.87 -23.00
C GLN A 145 -5.98 -4.59 -23.55
N LEU A 146 -7.14 -4.40 -22.91
CA LEU A 146 -8.41 -5.01 -23.28
C LEU A 146 -9.36 -3.98 -23.90
N ASP A 147 -10.28 -4.45 -24.75
CA ASP A 147 -11.34 -3.62 -25.31
C ASP A 147 -12.52 -3.51 -24.32
N GLU A 148 -12.73 -4.57 -23.53
CA GLU A 148 -13.75 -4.64 -22.48
C GLU A 148 -13.15 -5.36 -21.25
N VAL A 149 -13.27 -4.75 -20.06
CA VAL A 149 -12.83 -5.34 -18.80
C VAL A 149 -14.04 -5.90 -18.05
N GLU A 150 -14.02 -7.19 -17.75
CA GLU A 150 -15.12 -7.87 -17.07
C GLU A 150 -14.80 -8.25 -15.62
N SER A 151 -13.54 -8.58 -15.33
CA SER A 151 -13.15 -9.06 -14.01
C SER A 151 -11.76 -8.58 -13.59
N ILE A 152 -11.60 -8.31 -12.29
CA ILE A 152 -10.32 -8.04 -11.63
C ILE A 152 -10.27 -8.86 -10.35
N GLN A 153 -9.23 -9.69 -10.19
CA GLN A 153 -9.00 -10.50 -9.01
C GLN A 153 -7.59 -10.22 -8.47
N LEU A 154 -7.50 -9.97 -7.18
CA LEU A 154 -6.31 -9.47 -6.52
C LEU A 154 -5.93 -10.36 -5.35
N TYR A 155 -4.71 -10.84 -5.34
CA TYR A 155 -4.17 -11.68 -4.28
C TYR A 155 -2.84 -11.11 -3.80
N VAL A 156 -2.72 -10.80 -2.52
CA VAL A 156 -1.48 -10.23 -1.95
C VAL A 156 -1.20 -10.81 -0.58
N GLY A 157 0.03 -11.20 -0.33
CA GLY A 157 0.48 -11.62 0.98
C GLY A 157 1.91 -11.19 1.31
N GLY A 158 2.10 -10.58 2.47
CA GLY A 158 3.41 -10.45 3.09
C GLY A 158 3.51 -11.52 4.18
N ILE A 159 4.43 -12.48 4.03
CA ILE A 159 4.56 -13.62 4.92
C ILE A 159 6.03 -13.87 5.26
N PRO A 160 6.35 -14.51 6.42
CA PRO A 160 7.71 -14.97 6.68
C PRO A 160 8.10 -16.08 5.71
N VAL A 161 9.37 -16.09 5.27
CA VAL A 161 9.89 -17.19 4.43
C VAL A 161 9.87 -18.53 5.19
N ARG A 162 10.06 -18.46 6.49
CA ARG A 162 9.99 -19.63 7.40
C ARG A 162 8.92 -19.37 8.44
N PRO A 163 7.72 -19.97 8.28
CA PRO A 163 6.63 -19.80 9.23
C PRO A 163 6.96 -20.49 10.56
N GLU A 164 6.61 -19.84 11.66
CA GLU A 164 6.76 -20.36 13.01
C GLU A 164 5.43 -20.33 13.75
N PRO A 165 5.06 -21.39 14.49
CA PRO A 165 3.87 -21.38 15.31
C PRO A 165 3.98 -20.31 16.43
N PRO A 166 2.84 -19.85 17.01
CA PRO A 166 1.49 -20.39 16.82
C PRO A 166 0.72 -19.81 15.63
N LEU A 167 1.15 -18.69 15.02
CA LEU A 167 0.38 -17.95 14.02
C LEU A 167 0.92 -18.05 12.59
N GLU A 168 2.11 -18.65 12.40
CA GLU A 168 2.80 -18.75 11.11
C GLU A 168 2.86 -17.41 10.35
N TYR A 169 2.95 -16.32 11.10
CA TYR A 169 2.91 -14.95 10.61
C TYR A 169 3.87 -14.06 11.41
N ASN A 170 4.50 -13.11 10.73
CA ASN A 170 5.18 -11.98 11.34
C ASN A 170 4.62 -10.69 10.73
N HIS A 171 4.48 -9.63 11.53
CA HIS A 171 3.98 -8.37 11.02
C HIS A 171 5.08 -7.67 10.22
N VAL A 172 4.71 -7.25 9.01
CA VAL A 172 5.58 -6.52 8.07
C VAL A 172 5.10 -5.07 7.87
N PHE A 173 3.99 -4.72 8.51
CA PHE A 173 3.42 -3.37 8.59
C PHE A 173 2.69 -3.20 9.94
N SER A 174 1.92 -2.12 10.14
CA SER A 174 1.20 -1.84 11.39
C SER A 174 0.26 -2.97 11.82
N LEU A 175 0.37 -3.42 13.07
CA LEU A 175 -0.55 -4.42 13.63
C LEU A 175 -1.96 -3.86 13.83
N GLU A 176 -2.08 -2.59 14.14
CA GLU A 176 -3.35 -1.88 14.22
C GLU A 176 -4.07 -1.96 12.87
N GLY A 177 -3.36 -1.61 11.78
CA GLY A 177 -3.89 -1.71 10.42
C GLY A 177 -4.23 -3.15 10.01
N LEU A 178 -3.44 -4.14 10.46
CA LEU A 178 -3.76 -5.55 10.23
C LEU A 178 -5.12 -5.93 10.84
N LEU A 179 -5.36 -5.54 12.09
CA LEU A 179 -6.63 -5.83 12.75
C LEU A 179 -7.80 -5.11 12.09
N ASP A 180 -7.62 -3.86 11.62
CA ASP A 180 -8.65 -3.14 10.88
C ASP A 180 -9.01 -3.89 9.59
N HIS A 181 -8.02 -4.35 8.82
CA HIS A 181 -8.24 -5.15 7.62
C HIS A 181 -8.95 -6.49 7.89
N TYR A 182 -8.85 -7.03 9.09
CA TYR A 182 -9.48 -8.30 9.48
C TYR A 182 -10.88 -8.13 10.10
N THR A 183 -11.23 -6.92 10.54
CA THR A 183 -12.53 -6.63 11.17
C THR A 183 -13.49 -5.89 10.26
N ASP A 184 -12.97 -4.99 9.41
CA ASP A 184 -13.81 -4.24 8.48
C ASP A 184 -14.27 -5.13 7.32
N PRO A 185 -15.48 -4.92 6.76
CA PRO A 185 -15.96 -5.72 5.65
C PRO A 185 -15.15 -5.46 4.37
N SER A 186 -15.04 -6.48 3.53
CA SER A 186 -14.42 -6.39 2.21
C SER A 186 -15.45 -6.03 1.15
N LEU A 187 -15.22 -4.95 0.40
CA LEU A 187 -16.02 -4.60 -0.76
C LEU A 187 -15.65 -5.48 -1.94
N ILE A 188 -16.64 -6.15 -2.53
CA ILE A 188 -16.49 -6.95 -3.75
C ILE A 188 -17.55 -6.57 -4.80
N ILE A 189 -17.33 -6.98 -6.06
CA ILE A 189 -18.36 -6.99 -7.10
C ILE A 189 -18.59 -8.43 -7.51
N ARG A 190 -19.83 -8.88 -7.49
CA ARG A 190 -20.24 -10.21 -7.94
C ARG A 190 -21.48 -10.07 -8.81
N ASN A 191 -21.43 -10.64 -10.03
CA ASN A 191 -22.49 -10.51 -11.04
C ASN A 191 -22.87 -9.03 -11.34
N GLY A 192 -21.87 -8.12 -11.36
CA GLY A 192 -22.07 -6.70 -11.61
C GLY A 192 -22.62 -5.90 -10.43
N GLN A 193 -22.80 -6.52 -9.27
CA GLN A 193 -23.35 -5.84 -8.08
C GLN A 193 -22.29 -5.69 -6.99
N LYS A 194 -22.16 -4.47 -6.48
CA LYS A 194 -21.34 -4.19 -5.30
C LYS A 194 -21.99 -4.79 -4.06
N GLN A 195 -21.20 -5.47 -3.26
CA GLN A 195 -21.63 -6.03 -1.97
C GLN A 195 -20.46 -6.09 -0.99
N GLU A 196 -20.78 -6.13 0.27
CA GLU A 196 -19.80 -6.33 1.33
C GLU A 196 -19.87 -7.78 1.82
N VAL A 197 -18.69 -8.36 2.01
CA VAL A 197 -18.52 -9.68 2.62
C VAL A 197 -17.66 -9.56 3.88
N PRO A 198 -17.86 -10.41 4.88
CA PRO A 198 -17.03 -10.40 6.07
C PRO A 198 -15.56 -10.63 5.72
N SER A 199 -14.65 -9.92 6.36
CA SER A 199 -13.24 -10.28 6.33
C SER A 199 -13.01 -11.64 6.99
N LEU A 200 -11.87 -12.29 6.68
CA LEU A 200 -11.54 -13.67 7.11
C LEU A 200 -12.55 -14.72 6.60
N SER A 201 -13.23 -14.44 5.49
CA SER A 201 -14.24 -15.34 4.89
C SER A 201 -13.82 -15.84 3.51
N GLU A 202 -14.58 -16.80 2.99
CA GLU A 202 -14.41 -17.44 1.67
C GLU A 202 -12.96 -17.89 1.45
N VAL A 203 -12.43 -18.62 2.43
CA VAL A 203 -11.06 -19.14 2.42
C VAL A 203 -10.90 -20.15 1.30
N GLU A 204 -9.91 -19.96 0.45
CA GLU A 204 -9.57 -20.87 -0.64
C GLU A 204 -8.06 -21.18 -0.69
N PRO A 205 -7.65 -22.34 -1.19
CA PRO A 205 -6.25 -22.63 -1.40
C PRO A 205 -5.69 -21.78 -2.55
N ILE A 206 -4.46 -21.29 -2.37
CA ILE A 206 -3.70 -20.60 -3.43
C ILE A 206 -2.29 -21.20 -3.51
N TYR A 207 -1.72 -21.20 -4.70
CA TYR A 207 -0.43 -21.81 -4.95
C TYR A 207 0.55 -20.81 -5.54
N PHE A 208 1.72 -20.74 -4.95
CA PHE A 208 2.91 -20.07 -5.46
C PHE A 208 4.07 -21.06 -5.43
N ASP A 209 4.93 -21.01 -6.45
CA ASP A 209 6.09 -21.88 -6.50
C ASP A 209 6.96 -21.71 -5.23
N ARG A 210 7.38 -22.83 -4.64
CA ARG A 210 8.19 -22.91 -3.40
C ARG A 210 7.51 -22.51 -2.11
N PHE A 211 6.22 -22.15 -2.14
CA PHE A 211 5.46 -21.81 -0.93
C PHE A 211 4.22 -22.69 -0.82
N GLY A 212 3.91 -23.08 0.37
CA GLY A 212 2.67 -23.77 0.64
C GLY A 212 2.73 -24.67 1.86
N PRO A 213 1.57 -25.15 2.30
CA PRO A 213 0.26 -24.80 1.79
C PRO A 213 -0.16 -23.36 2.17
N LEU A 214 -0.68 -22.60 1.21
CA LEU A 214 -1.18 -21.25 1.39
C LEU A 214 -2.71 -21.21 1.27
N GLU A 215 -3.30 -20.19 1.86
CA GLU A 215 -4.71 -19.85 1.75
C GLU A 215 -4.88 -18.38 1.39
N ALA A 216 -5.98 -18.07 0.70
CA ALA A 216 -6.40 -16.70 0.41
C ALA A 216 -7.82 -16.48 0.94
N PHE A 217 -8.08 -15.31 1.52
CA PHE A 217 -9.36 -14.96 2.11
C PHE A 217 -9.61 -13.45 2.02
N HIS A 218 -10.87 -13.05 2.08
CA HIS A 218 -11.24 -11.65 2.00
C HIS A 218 -10.71 -10.84 3.19
N THR A 219 -10.21 -9.65 2.89
CA THR A 219 -9.90 -8.60 3.86
C THR A 219 -10.29 -7.24 3.29
N SER A 220 -10.51 -6.25 4.16
CA SER A 220 -10.91 -4.92 3.73
C SER A 220 -9.77 -4.14 3.04
N GLY A 221 -10.12 -3.07 2.33
CA GLY A 221 -9.23 -2.04 1.82
C GLY A 221 -8.51 -2.36 0.50
N GLY A 222 -8.33 -3.63 0.15
CA GLY A 222 -7.49 -4.00 -1.00
C GLY A 222 -8.06 -3.60 -2.37
N THR A 223 -9.38 -3.54 -2.54
CA THR A 223 -10.00 -3.11 -3.81
C THR A 223 -9.90 -1.60 -4.04
N SER A 224 -9.75 -0.82 -2.97
CA SER A 224 -9.56 0.63 -3.00
C SER A 224 -10.46 1.33 -4.03
N THR A 225 -9.89 2.04 -4.98
CA THR A 225 -10.56 2.85 -6.00
C THR A 225 -11.05 2.05 -7.22
N LEU A 226 -10.70 0.76 -7.35
CA LEU A 226 -10.98 -0.03 -8.55
C LEU A 226 -12.47 -0.14 -8.87
N SER A 227 -13.34 -0.28 -7.86
CA SER A 227 -14.79 -0.33 -8.07
C SER A 227 -15.39 1.00 -8.60
N ARG A 228 -14.67 2.10 -8.43
CA ARG A 228 -15.01 3.43 -8.97
C ARG A 228 -14.42 3.62 -10.37
N SER A 229 -13.16 3.21 -10.55
CA SER A 229 -12.47 3.33 -11.83
C SER A 229 -13.03 2.41 -12.91
N PHE A 230 -13.59 1.26 -12.51
CA PHE A 230 -14.16 0.26 -13.41
C PHE A 230 -15.62 -0.07 -13.00
N PRO A 231 -16.59 0.81 -13.31
CA PRO A 231 -17.98 0.68 -12.83
C PRO A 231 -18.75 -0.49 -13.45
N ASN A 232 -18.28 -1.04 -14.58
CA ASN A 232 -18.98 -2.09 -15.34
C ASN A 232 -18.44 -3.51 -15.06
N LEU A 233 -17.58 -3.69 -14.05
CA LEU A 233 -17.05 -4.99 -13.70
C LEU A 233 -18.17 -5.96 -13.31
N LYS A 234 -18.08 -7.18 -13.83
CA LYS A 234 -18.90 -8.33 -13.40
C LYS A 234 -18.35 -8.95 -12.11
N ARG A 235 -17.00 -8.90 -11.93
CA ARG A 235 -16.30 -9.42 -10.76
C ARG A 235 -15.16 -8.53 -10.35
N LEU A 236 -15.12 -8.19 -9.06
CA LEU A 236 -13.96 -7.55 -8.40
C LEU A 236 -13.81 -8.18 -7.03
N GLU A 237 -12.62 -8.66 -6.71
CA GLU A 237 -12.33 -9.17 -5.38
C GLU A 237 -10.86 -9.00 -5.01
N TYR A 238 -10.63 -8.85 -3.72
CA TYR A 238 -9.31 -8.84 -3.12
C TYR A 238 -9.25 -9.89 -2.02
N LYS A 239 -8.19 -10.71 -2.03
CA LYS A 239 -7.91 -11.69 -1.00
C LYS A 239 -6.48 -11.59 -0.49
N THR A 240 -6.33 -11.66 0.81
CA THR A 240 -5.02 -11.69 1.47
C THR A 240 -4.49 -13.12 1.51
N ILE A 241 -3.22 -13.30 1.16
CA ILE A 241 -2.52 -14.60 1.17
C ILE A 241 -1.82 -14.80 2.51
N ARG A 242 -2.00 -15.98 3.12
CA ARG A 242 -1.33 -16.42 4.34
C ARG A 242 -1.01 -17.92 4.29
N TYR A 243 -0.22 -18.42 5.23
CA TYR A 243 -0.10 -19.86 5.47
C TYR A 243 -1.42 -20.42 5.97
N ARG A 244 -1.71 -21.68 5.59
CA ARG A 244 -2.97 -22.35 5.87
C ARG A 244 -3.30 -22.39 7.36
N GLY A 245 -4.53 -22.05 7.72
CA GLY A 245 -5.05 -22.00 9.09
C GLY A 245 -4.91 -20.64 9.77
N HIS A 246 -4.36 -19.64 9.11
CA HIS A 246 -4.23 -18.29 9.65
C HIS A 246 -5.60 -17.60 9.79
N ALA A 247 -6.46 -17.71 8.78
CA ALA A 247 -7.79 -17.11 8.79
C ALA A 247 -8.64 -17.63 9.95
N GLU A 248 -8.61 -18.93 10.21
CA GLU A 248 -9.33 -19.58 11.31
C GLU A 248 -8.87 -19.05 12.68
N LYS A 249 -7.54 -18.95 12.89
CA LYS A 249 -6.96 -18.45 14.14
C LYS A 249 -7.36 -17.00 14.42
N PHE A 250 -7.27 -16.13 13.42
CA PHE A 250 -7.64 -14.72 13.58
C PHE A 250 -9.16 -14.53 13.67
N LYS A 251 -9.94 -15.34 12.96
CA LYS A 251 -11.39 -15.33 13.09
C LYS A 251 -11.83 -15.66 14.51
N LEU A 252 -11.19 -16.61 15.17
CA LEU A 252 -11.43 -16.91 16.58
C LEU A 252 -11.21 -15.67 17.48
N LEU A 253 -10.13 -14.91 17.25
CA LEU A 253 -9.86 -13.69 18.03
C LEU A 253 -10.93 -12.62 17.79
N VAL A 254 -11.42 -12.49 16.55
CA VAL A 254 -12.54 -11.59 16.19
C VAL A 254 -13.84 -12.03 16.86
N ASP A 255 -14.19 -13.31 16.76
CA ASP A 255 -15.43 -13.87 17.31
C ASP A 255 -15.45 -13.80 18.86
N LEU A 256 -14.28 -13.84 19.50
CA LEU A 256 -14.13 -13.59 20.94
C LEU A 256 -14.16 -12.10 21.32
N ASN A 257 -14.38 -11.18 20.37
CA ASN A 257 -14.37 -9.74 20.54
C ASN A 257 -13.04 -9.15 21.07
N LEU A 258 -11.93 -9.89 20.94
CA LEU A 258 -10.60 -9.42 21.39
C LEU A 258 -10.04 -8.30 20.48
N THR A 259 -10.58 -8.12 19.29
CA THR A 259 -10.18 -7.08 18.33
C THR A 259 -10.93 -5.76 18.51
N ARG A 260 -11.93 -5.69 19.42
CA ARG A 260 -12.76 -4.50 19.63
C ARG A 260 -12.01 -3.38 20.35
N ASN A 261 -12.15 -2.14 19.85
CA ASN A 261 -11.60 -0.92 20.41
C ASN A 261 -12.68 0.09 20.88
N ASP A 262 -13.95 -0.25 20.63
CA ASP A 262 -15.13 0.57 20.93
C ASP A 262 -15.82 0.18 22.26
N VAL A 263 -15.31 -0.84 22.95
CA VAL A 263 -15.79 -1.31 24.26
C VAL A 263 -14.64 -1.34 25.27
N GLU A 264 -14.99 -1.17 26.53
CA GLU A 264 -14.09 -1.36 27.67
C GLU A 264 -14.58 -2.55 28.51
N VAL A 265 -13.66 -3.33 29.02
CA VAL A 265 -13.90 -4.40 30.01
C VAL A 265 -13.16 -4.07 31.30
N GLU A 266 -13.75 -4.42 32.43
CA GLU A 266 -13.13 -4.20 33.73
C GLU A 266 -12.29 -5.42 34.14
N VAL A 267 -11.02 -5.19 34.42
CA VAL A 267 -10.07 -6.20 34.91
C VAL A 267 -9.41 -5.66 36.17
N ASN A 268 -9.66 -6.28 37.31
CA ASN A 268 -9.10 -5.86 38.62
C ASN A 268 -9.30 -4.36 38.93
N GLY A 269 -10.48 -3.81 38.62
CA GLY A 269 -10.82 -2.40 38.85
C GLY A 269 -10.24 -1.43 37.80
N CYS A 270 -9.53 -1.90 36.80
CA CYS A 270 -9.04 -1.11 35.67
C CYS A 270 -9.88 -1.34 34.42
N LYS A 271 -10.28 -0.28 33.74
CA LYS A 271 -10.93 -0.34 32.43
C LYS A 271 -9.89 -0.48 31.34
N VAL A 272 -10.00 -1.52 30.53
CA VAL A 272 -9.09 -1.80 29.43
C VAL A 272 -9.87 -2.13 28.15
N LYS A 273 -9.33 -1.74 27.00
CA LYS A 273 -9.89 -2.17 25.72
C LYS A 273 -9.32 -3.54 25.34
N PRO A 274 -10.16 -4.52 24.95
CA PRO A 274 -9.69 -5.85 24.54
C PRO A 274 -8.60 -5.80 23.48
N ARG A 275 -8.75 -4.92 22.48
CA ARG A 275 -7.77 -4.74 21.40
C ARG A 275 -6.39 -4.29 21.89
N ASP A 276 -6.32 -3.40 22.90
CA ASP A 276 -5.05 -2.92 23.43
C ASP A 276 -4.28 -4.04 24.12
N VAL A 277 -5.01 -4.91 24.84
CA VAL A 277 -4.45 -6.12 25.46
C VAL A 277 -3.95 -7.08 24.37
N LEU A 278 -4.78 -7.36 23.36
CA LEU A 278 -4.41 -8.24 22.24
C LEU A 278 -3.16 -7.72 21.52
N LEU A 279 -3.10 -6.45 21.16
CA LEU A 279 -1.94 -5.84 20.51
C LEU A 279 -0.67 -5.95 21.38
N SER A 280 -0.79 -5.74 22.69
CA SER A 280 0.34 -5.87 23.62
C SER A 280 0.90 -7.29 23.66
N VAL A 281 0.04 -8.31 23.53
CA VAL A 281 0.44 -9.72 23.47
C VAL A 281 1.01 -10.10 22.11
N LEU A 282 0.36 -9.66 21.03
CA LEU A 282 0.76 -10.03 19.65
C LEU A 282 2.06 -9.37 19.21
N LYS A 283 2.30 -8.11 19.59
CA LYS A 283 3.46 -7.33 19.13
C LYS A 283 4.80 -8.05 19.32
N PRO A 284 5.16 -8.57 20.50
CA PRO A 284 6.42 -9.29 20.67
C PRO A 284 6.44 -10.66 19.98
N LEU A 285 5.27 -11.30 19.79
CA LEU A 285 5.17 -12.61 19.11
C LEU A 285 5.33 -12.48 17.59
N LEU A 286 4.79 -11.42 17.02
CA LEU A 286 4.75 -11.19 15.58
C LEU A 286 5.91 -10.32 15.07
N ASP A 287 6.79 -9.87 15.94
CA ASP A 287 7.97 -9.11 15.54
C ASP A 287 8.83 -9.95 14.57
N LEU A 288 9.14 -9.36 13.43
CA LEU A 288 9.93 -10.02 12.37
C LEU A 288 11.37 -10.35 12.83
N LYS A 289 11.94 -9.58 13.77
CA LYS A 289 13.26 -9.83 14.41
C LYS A 289 14.37 -10.16 13.42
N GLY A 290 14.38 -9.51 12.25
CA GLY A 290 15.38 -9.77 11.22
C GLY A 290 15.21 -11.09 10.45
N LYS A 291 14.08 -11.78 10.60
CA LYS A 291 13.72 -12.91 9.76
C LYS A 291 13.45 -12.45 8.33
N ASP A 292 13.65 -13.37 7.39
CA ASP A 292 13.34 -13.13 5.99
C ASP A 292 11.82 -13.12 5.78
N ASP A 293 11.37 -12.15 5.00
CA ASP A 293 9.99 -12.07 4.52
C ASP A 293 9.92 -12.16 3.00
N VAL A 294 8.74 -12.44 2.51
CA VAL A 294 8.42 -12.48 1.08
C VAL A 294 7.07 -11.82 0.86
N VAL A 295 6.96 -11.07 -0.23
CA VAL A 295 5.67 -10.59 -0.76
C VAL A 295 5.30 -11.47 -1.96
N LEU A 296 4.12 -12.05 -1.87
CA LEU A 296 3.45 -12.79 -2.92
C LEU A 296 2.31 -11.93 -3.46
N LEU A 297 2.28 -11.70 -4.76
CA LEU A 297 1.25 -10.88 -5.39
C LEU A 297 0.84 -11.51 -6.70
N ARG A 298 -0.48 -11.58 -6.95
CA ARG A 298 -1.06 -11.95 -8.24
C ARG A 298 -2.25 -11.05 -8.55
N VAL A 299 -2.24 -10.44 -9.73
CA VAL A 299 -3.32 -9.63 -10.29
C VAL A 299 -3.82 -10.32 -11.55
N ILE A 300 -5.09 -10.59 -11.64
CA ILE A 300 -5.72 -11.22 -12.80
C ILE A 300 -6.77 -10.24 -13.34
N VAL A 301 -6.60 -9.85 -14.60
CA VAL A 301 -7.54 -8.98 -15.30
C VAL A 301 -8.13 -9.76 -16.48
N GLY A 302 -9.43 -9.97 -16.44
CA GLY A 302 -10.16 -10.71 -17.47
C GLY A 302 -11.13 -9.83 -18.23
N GLY A 303 -11.30 -10.12 -19.52
CA GLY A 303 -12.21 -9.39 -20.38
C GLY A 303 -12.13 -9.82 -21.83
N ARG A 304 -12.35 -8.91 -22.76
CA ARG A 304 -12.31 -9.17 -24.20
C ARG A 304 -11.27 -8.34 -24.92
N LYS A 305 -10.57 -8.96 -25.88
CA LYS A 305 -9.69 -8.31 -26.83
C LYS A 305 -9.93 -8.88 -28.22
N ASP A 306 -10.25 -8.00 -29.19
CA ASP A 306 -10.58 -8.41 -30.57
C ASP A 306 -11.69 -9.49 -30.63
N GLY A 307 -12.71 -9.34 -29.76
CA GLY A 307 -13.84 -10.26 -29.63
C GLY A 307 -13.55 -11.59 -28.90
N LYS A 308 -12.29 -11.85 -28.52
CA LYS A 308 -11.87 -13.06 -27.82
C LYS A 308 -11.76 -12.83 -26.31
N GLU A 309 -12.16 -13.86 -25.55
CA GLU A 309 -11.91 -13.83 -24.11
C GLU A 309 -10.41 -13.85 -23.83
N THR A 310 -9.96 -12.88 -23.06
CA THR A 310 -8.52 -12.67 -22.80
C THR A 310 -8.31 -12.45 -21.29
N VAL A 311 -7.34 -13.16 -20.75
CA VAL A 311 -6.93 -13.04 -19.34
C VAL A 311 -5.47 -12.61 -19.29
N LEU A 312 -5.20 -11.54 -18.52
CA LEU A 312 -3.86 -11.04 -18.22
C LEU A 312 -3.57 -11.32 -16.76
N GLU A 313 -2.44 -11.96 -16.49
CA GLU A 313 -1.98 -12.29 -15.14
C GLU A 313 -0.63 -11.65 -14.88
N TYR A 314 -0.54 -10.86 -13.82
CA TYR A 314 0.70 -10.27 -13.31
C TYR A 314 1.06 -10.93 -11.99
N GLU A 315 2.30 -11.39 -11.86
CA GLU A 315 2.75 -12.07 -10.64
C GLU A 315 4.12 -11.56 -10.21
N THR A 316 4.32 -11.38 -8.91
CA THR A 316 5.64 -11.18 -8.32
C THR A 316 5.80 -12.00 -7.04
N VAL A 317 7.01 -12.55 -6.88
CA VAL A 317 7.52 -13.16 -5.65
C VAL A 317 8.75 -12.36 -5.25
N THR A 318 8.60 -11.44 -4.33
CA THR A 318 9.67 -10.52 -3.92
C THR A 318 10.16 -10.86 -2.54
N PHE A 319 11.43 -11.21 -2.42
CA PHE A 319 12.11 -11.47 -1.13
C PHE A 319 12.69 -10.19 -0.54
N ASN A 320 12.96 -10.21 0.76
CA ASN A 320 13.74 -9.18 1.42
C ASN A 320 15.14 -9.04 0.81
N ASP A 321 15.68 -7.84 0.90
CA ASP A 321 17.08 -7.55 0.57
C ASP A 321 17.90 -7.68 1.84
N ARG A 322 18.66 -8.77 1.94
CA ARG A 322 19.50 -9.07 3.10
C ARG A 322 20.70 -8.14 3.22
N GLU A 323 21.26 -7.72 2.09
CA GLU A 323 22.43 -6.85 2.05
C GLU A 323 22.12 -5.47 2.63
N ASN A 324 21.03 -4.87 2.17
CA ASN A 324 20.57 -3.57 2.63
C ASN A 324 19.64 -3.65 3.85
N LYS A 325 19.30 -4.86 4.33
CA LYS A 325 18.37 -5.12 5.43
C LYS A 325 16.97 -4.51 5.19
N VAL A 326 16.49 -4.57 3.95
CA VAL A 326 15.18 -4.07 3.55
C VAL A 326 14.20 -5.24 3.45
N THR A 327 13.07 -5.16 4.13
CA THR A 327 12.04 -6.19 4.07
C THR A 327 11.40 -6.25 2.68
N ALA A 328 10.86 -7.41 2.29
CA ALA A 328 10.14 -7.56 1.03
C ALA A 328 8.94 -6.62 0.96
N MET A 329 8.23 -6.44 2.08
CA MET A 329 7.12 -5.50 2.18
C MET A 329 7.57 -4.07 1.93
N ALA A 330 8.69 -3.64 2.49
CA ALA A 330 9.22 -2.29 2.25
C ALA A 330 9.67 -2.10 0.80
N ARG A 331 10.29 -3.12 0.19
CA ARG A 331 10.67 -3.09 -1.24
C ARG A 331 9.47 -2.92 -2.16
N THR A 332 8.38 -3.60 -1.89
CA THR A 332 7.17 -3.50 -2.72
C THR A 332 6.35 -2.24 -2.43
N THR A 333 6.29 -1.81 -1.17
CA THR A 333 5.49 -0.66 -0.74
C THR A 333 6.23 0.67 -0.94
N ALA A 334 7.41 0.81 -0.32
CA ALA A 334 8.15 2.06 -0.31
C ALA A 334 8.75 2.38 -1.69
N TYR A 335 9.14 1.36 -2.46
CA TYR A 335 9.68 1.58 -3.79
C TYR A 335 8.57 1.90 -4.80
N THR A 336 7.33 1.44 -4.60
CA THR A 336 6.18 1.85 -5.41
C THR A 336 5.94 3.36 -5.29
N ILE A 337 5.78 3.87 -4.07
CA ILE A 337 5.52 5.30 -3.88
C ILE A 337 6.70 6.16 -4.33
N SER A 338 7.94 5.71 -4.09
CA SER A 338 9.14 6.41 -4.54
C SER A 338 9.25 6.45 -6.07
N ALA A 339 9.01 5.33 -6.74
CA ALA A 339 9.03 5.25 -8.21
C ALA A 339 7.99 6.19 -8.83
N VAL A 340 6.74 6.18 -8.32
CA VAL A 340 5.68 7.05 -8.84
C VAL A 340 5.97 8.52 -8.57
N ALA A 341 6.51 8.88 -7.40
CA ALA A 341 6.96 10.24 -7.12
C ALA A 341 8.03 10.72 -8.14
N GLN A 342 8.95 9.83 -8.50
CA GLN A 342 9.97 10.12 -9.51
C GLN A 342 9.37 10.23 -10.92
N LEU A 343 8.36 9.45 -11.26
CA LEU A 343 7.64 9.58 -12.54
C LEU A 343 6.94 10.94 -12.68
N ILE A 344 6.40 11.49 -11.58
CA ILE A 344 5.85 12.86 -11.55
C ILE A 344 6.97 13.87 -11.77
N GLY A 345 8.05 13.81 -10.99
CA GLY A 345 9.13 14.77 -11.03
C GLY A 345 9.91 14.80 -12.35
N ARG A 346 9.98 13.65 -13.06
CA ARG A 346 10.56 13.52 -14.41
C ARG A 346 9.62 13.97 -15.53
N GLY A 347 8.39 14.33 -15.21
CA GLY A 347 7.40 14.74 -16.20
C GLY A 347 6.85 13.57 -17.06
N VAL A 348 6.97 12.33 -16.60
CA VAL A 348 6.31 11.17 -17.23
C VAL A 348 4.81 11.21 -16.93
N ILE A 349 4.45 11.54 -15.68
CA ILE A 349 3.08 11.81 -15.26
C ILE A 349 2.84 13.31 -15.33
N THR A 350 2.08 13.75 -16.34
CA THR A 350 1.86 15.18 -16.63
C THR A 350 0.45 15.68 -16.32
N LYS A 351 -0.53 14.80 -16.15
CA LYS A 351 -1.91 15.18 -15.82
C LYS A 351 -1.96 15.86 -14.44
N ARG A 352 -2.74 16.94 -14.33
CA ARG A 352 -2.94 17.70 -13.09
C ARG A 352 -4.32 17.43 -12.51
N GLY A 353 -4.41 17.30 -11.20
CA GLY A 353 -5.60 16.89 -10.46
C GLY A 353 -5.29 15.76 -9.49
N VAL A 354 -6.32 15.18 -8.89
CA VAL A 354 -6.21 13.98 -8.06
C VAL A 354 -6.67 12.78 -8.87
N TYR A 355 -5.84 11.75 -8.96
CA TYR A 355 -6.13 10.54 -9.71
C TYR A 355 -5.77 9.29 -8.92
N PRO A 356 -6.58 8.22 -8.98
CA PRO A 356 -6.19 6.94 -8.46
C PRO A 356 -5.06 6.32 -9.32
N PRO A 357 -4.21 5.45 -8.75
CA PRO A 357 -3.03 4.90 -9.42
C PRO A 357 -3.33 4.23 -10.76
N GLU A 358 -4.41 3.46 -10.86
CA GLU A 358 -4.84 2.72 -12.05
C GLU A 358 -5.21 3.60 -13.26
N GLN A 359 -5.49 4.89 -13.04
CA GLN A 359 -5.90 5.82 -14.10
C GLN A 359 -4.77 6.69 -14.63
N ILE A 360 -3.64 6.79 -13.91
CA ILE A 360 -2.62 7.78 -14.23
C ILE A 360 -1.21 7.21 -14.35
N VAL A 361 -0.89 6.13 -13.62
CA VAL A 361 0.46 5.57 -13.64
C VAL A 361 0.61 4.66 -14.86
N PRO A 362 1.55 4.95 -15.79
CA PRO A 362 1.79 4.06 -16.93
C PRO A 362 2.43 2.76 -16.44
N GLY A 363 1.69 1.65 -16.61
CA GLY A 363 2.04 0.37 -15.96
C GLY A 363 3.29 -0.28 -16.53
N ASP A 364 3.55 -0.15 -17.83
CA ASP A 364 4.77 -0.61 -18.49
C ASP A 364 6.02 0.08 -17.94
N VAL A 365 5.98 1.42 -17.85
CA VAL A 365 7.06 2.23 -17.27
C VAL A 365 7.25 1.89 -15.80
N TYR A 366 6.14 1.71 -15.06
CA TYR A 366 6.18 1.34 -13.66
C TYR A 366 6.84 -0.04 -13.45
N MET A 367 6.49 -1.04 -14.25
CA MET A 367 7.10 -2.37 -14.16
C MET A 367 8.62 -2.32 -14.43
N ASP A 368 9.05 -1.50 -15.38
CA ASP A 368 10.47 -1.26 -15.65
C ASP A 368 11.18 -0.57 -14.49
N GLU A 369 10.54 0.41 -13.83
CA GLU A 369 11.07 1.07 -12.64
C GLU A 369 11.19 0.09 -11.46
N MET A 370 10.21 -0.78 -11.26
CA MET A 370 10.26 -1.80 -10.21
C MET A 370 11.32 -2.87 -10.49
N LYS A 371 11.50 -3.24 -11.76
CA LYS A 371 12.59 -4.16 -12.18
C LYS A 371 13.98 -3.61 -11.85
N LYS A 372 14.24 -2.31 -12.05
CA LYS A 372 15.50 -1.66 -11.66
C LYS A 372 15.76 -1.75 -10.16
N ARG A 373 14.70 -1.84 -9.35
CA ARG A 373 14.72 -1.99 -7.88
C ARG A 373 14.71 -3.45 -7.41
N GLY A 374 14.86 -4.39 -8.37
CA GLY A 374 14.88 -5.82 -8.09
C GLY A 374 13.51 -6.41 -7.71
N VAL A 375 12.41 -5.73 -8.04
CA VAL A 375 11.06 -6.25 -7.95
C VAL A 375 10.62 -6.66 -9.34
N LEU A 376 10.70 -7.96 -9.62
CA LEU A 376 10.37 -8.53 -10.92
C LEU A 376 8.89 -8.89 -10.98
N ILE A 377 8.18 -8.32 -11.94
CA ILE A 377 6.77 -8.61 -12.19
C ILE A 377 6.70 -9.36 -13.53
N SER A 378 6.22 -10.59 -13.51
CA SER A 378 5.95 -11.37 -14.72
C SER A 378 4.57 -11.04 -15.26
N GLU A 379 4.42 -11.08 -16.57
CA GLU A 379 3.16 -10.96 -17.29
C GLU A 379 2.89 -12.23 -18.06
N LYS A 380 1.66 -12.77 -17.95
CA LYS A 380 1.17 -13.89 -18.76
C LYS A 380 -0.16 -13.52 -19.38
N ARG A 381 -0.27 -13.72 -20.69
CA ARG A 381 -1.49 -13.50 -21.45
C ARG A 381 -2.05 -14.86 -21.92
N THR A 382 -3.32 -15.10 -21.65
CA THR A 382 -4.07 -16.27 -22.12
C THR A 382 -5.25 -15.80 -22.94
N VAL A 383 -5.39 -16.33 -24.15
CA VAL A 383 -6.51 -16.03 -25.07
C VAL A 383 -7.30 -17.33 -25.27
N HIS A 384 -8.58 -17.28 -24.95
CA HIS A 384 -9.48 -18.41 -25.19
C HIS A 384 -10.13 -18.26 -26.55
N SER A 385 -10.13 -19.36 -27.29
CA SER A 385 -10.66 -19.43 -28.66
C SER A 385 -12.18 -19.49 -28.68
#